data_e076813435872f25d3495dfd3e731e6d
#
_entry.id   e076813435872f25d3495dfd3e731e6d
#
_cell.length_a   1.000
_cell.length_b   1.000
_cell.length_c   1.000
_cell.angle_alpha   90.00
_cell.angle_beta   90.00
_cell.angle_gamma   90.00
#
_symmetry.space_group_name_H-M   'P 1'
#
loop_
_entity.id
_entity.type
_entity.pdbx_description
1 polymer ?
#
loop_
_entity_poly.entity_id
_entity_poly.type
_entity_poly.pdbx_seq_one_letter_code
_entity_poly.pdbx_strand_id
1 'polypeptide(L)'
;MQHLAILLCIVLGISNVHAQYTQIPDPAFEQYLIDSAYDSEGVLDGQILTTDAQAITEVMVDGAVYNVADFSGIEEFTSMITFIAIETSCTSIDFGMNSSVEDLNITDNPNLTSINILGCINLRTVDIAFNDLQSLDTSQNSVLTSLSIDGNNISSLDVSMNLSLLSLLCTENPLEALDLSDNVNLIAFNANDTNLSFLDLRNGNNTNIQTYRTLNTPNLFCVFVDDVAYSTTNWTEVDPVTTFVETEAKCDDLGTEEVTLPTITIHPNPAHDFFYVDGLSEVTKVSLTNLRGQTVKVYRRGDTRFSVAGLSEGMYFLNIQTLHGVSIEKLIIH
;
A
#
# COMPACT_ATOMS: atom_id res chain seq x y z
N MET A 1 -38.67 60.09 -58.25
CA MET A 1 -38.87 59.14 -57.21
C MET A 1 -38.24 57.81 -57.67
N GLN A 2 -37.02 57.58 -57.24
CA GLN A 2 -36.29 56.36 -57.60
C GLN A 2 -36.53 55.34 -56.46
N HIS A 3 -37.11 54.20 -56.84
CA HIS A 3 -37.23 53.08 -55.92
C HIS A 3 -35.94 52.27 -55.92
N LEU A 4 -35.20 52.30 -54.82
CA LEU A 4 -33.99 51.48 -54.62
C LEU A 4 -34.48 50.13 -54.08
N ALA A 5 -34.41 49.11 -54.90
CA ALA A 5 -34.65 47.73 -54.52
C ALA A 5 -33.39 47.19 -53.84
N ILE A 6 -33.40 46.94 -52.55
CA ILE A 6 -32.34 46.26 -51.81
C ILE A 6 -32.51 44.75 -52.02
N LEU A 7 -31.62 44.15 -52.80
CA LEU A 7 -31.54 42.70 -52.99
C LEU A 7 -30.77 42.10 -51.76
N LEU A 8 -31.48 41.45 -50.84
CA LEU A 8 -30.92 40.75 -49.71
C LEU A 8 -30.42 39.39 -50.18
N CYS A 9 -29.13 39.26 -50.47
CA CYS A 9 -28.51 37.95 -50.70
C CYS A 9 -28.39 37.19 -49.36
N ILE A 10 -29.26 36.22 -49.13
CA ILE A 10 -29.08 35.21 -48.05
C ILE A 10 -28.04 34.25 -48.57
N VAL A 11 -26.81 34.37 -48.04
CA VAL A 11 -25.76 33.35 -48.22
C VAL A 11 -26.09 32.25 -47.20
N LEU A 12 -26.74 31.18 -47.65
CA LEU A 12 -26.82 29.90 -46.95
C LEU A 12 -25.40 29.32 -46.91
N GLY A 13 -24.69 29.52 -45.82
CA GLY A 13 -23.48 28.81 -45.53
C GLY A 13 -23.83 27.32 -45.37
N ILE A 14 -23.58 26.54 -46.41
CA ILE A 14 -23.56 25.09 -46.27
C ILE A 14 -22.28 24.79 -45.51
N SER A 15 -22.35 24.70 -44.17
CA SER A 15 -21.31 24.05 -43.39
C SER A 15 -21.33 22.57 -43.79
N ASN A 16 -20.31 22.13 -44.48
CA ASN A 16 -20.05 20.71 -44.63
C ASN A 16 -19.77 20.18 -43.23
N VAL A 17 -20.75 19.56 -42.61
CA VAL A 17 -20.53 18.75 -41.41
C VAL A 17 -19.85 17.50 -41.88
N HIS A 18 -18.52 17.48 -41.84
CA HIS A 18 -17.80 16.23 -41.99
C HIS A 18 -18.06 15.43 -40.69
N ALA A 19 -18.37 14.15 -40.85
CA ALA A 19 -18.41 13.24 -39.72
C ALA A 19 -17.03 13.32 -39.00
N GLN A 20 -17.06 13.52 -37.71
CA GLN A 20 -15.85 13.49 -36.89
C GLN A 20 -15.65 12.05 -36.42
N TYR A 21 -14.41 11.58 -36.52
CA TYR A 21 -14.04 10.24 -36.13
C TYR A 21 -13.12 10.27 -34.90
N THR A 22 -13.36 9.34 -33.99
CA THR A 22 -12.50 8.98 -32.87
C THR A 22 -11.63 7.81 -33.32
N GLN A 23 -10.32 7.92 -33.15
CA GLN A 23 -9.38 6.88 -33.53
C GLN A 23 -9.41 5.73 -32.50
N ILE A 24 -9.50 4.51 -33.01
CA ILE A 24 -9.45 3.26 -32.23
C ILE A 24 -8.32 2.39 -32.82
N PRO A 25 -7.07 2.63 -32.45
CA PRO A 25 -5.91 2.03 -33.13
C PRO A 25 -5.77 0.52 -32.88
N ASP A 26 -6.37 -0.03 -31.81
CA ASP A 26 -6.33 -1.46 -31.52
C ASP A 26 -7.46 -2.18 -32.25
N PRO A 27 -7.16 -3.09 -33.19
CA PRO A 27 -8.19 -3.78 -33.97
C PRO A 27 -9.02 -4.75 -33.14
N ALA A 28 -8.54 -5.23 -31.98
CA ALA A 28 -9.33 -6.07 -31.09
C ALA A 28 -10.33 -5.22 -30.30
N PHE A 29 -9.97 -4.00 -29.93
CA PHE A 29 -10.89 -3.07 -29.28
C PHE A 29 -11.96 -2.59 -30.28
N GLU A 30 -11.57 -2.21 -31.50
CA GLU A 30 -12.52 -1.85 -32.55
C GLU A 30 -13.47 -3.01 -32.87
N GLN A 31 -12.97 -4.27 -32.97
CA GLN A 31 -13.82 -5.42 -33.20
C GLN A 31 -14.84 -5.61 -32.07
N TYR A 32 -14.44 -5.38 -30.80
CA TYR A 32 -15.37 -5.38 -29.66
C TYR A 32 -16.47 -4.33 -29.85
N LEU A 33 -16.14 -3.11 -30.30
CA LEU A 33 -17.11 -2.04 -30.52
C LEU A 33 -18.09 -2.38 -31.65
N ILE A 34 -17.62 -3.02 -32.70
CA ILE A 34 -18.44 -3.53 -33.82
C ILE A 34 -19.39 -4.64 -33.35
N ASP A 35 -18.86 -5.65 -32.68
CA ASP A 35 -19.63 -6.80 -32.22
C ASP A 35 -20.68 -6.41 -31.16
N SER A 36 -20.40 -5.35 -30.37
CA SER A 36 -21.31 -4.76 -29.41
C SER A 36 -22.34 -3.81 -30.04
N ALA A 37 -22.28 -3.62 -31.37
CA ALA A 37 -23.11 -2.67 -32.12
C ALA A 37 -22.98 -1.20 -31.63
N TYR A 38 -21.83 -0.85 -31.10
CA TYR A 38 -21.48 0.53 -30.76
C TYR A 38 -20.98 1.29 -31.98
N ASP A 39 -20.22 0.64 -32.86
CA ASP A 39 -19.82 1.18 -34.14
C ASP A 39 -20.92 0.95 -35.17
N SER A 40 -21.62 2.02 -35.53
CA SER A 40 -22.73 1.95 -36.51
C SER A 40 -22.30 1.71 -37.95
N GLU A 41 -21.02 1.97 -38.29
CA GLU A 41 -20.47 1.72 -39.60
C GLU A 41 -20.11 0.23 -39.78
N GLY A 42 -19.72 -0.45 -38.67
CA GLY A 42 -19.41 -1.88 -38.64
C GLY A 42 -18.23 -2.26 -39.52
N VAL A 43 -17.26 -1.36 -39.69
CA VAL A 43 -16.08 -1.52 -40.57
C VAL A 43 -14.83 -1.44 -39.73
N LEU A 44 -14.00 -2.47 -39.78
CA LEU A 44 -12.71 -2.49 -39.09
C LEU A 44 -11.71 -1.62 -39.86
N ASP A 45 -11.63 -0.32 -39.52
CA ASP A 45 -10.81 0.67 -40.23
C ASP A 45 -9.99 1.60 -39.33
N GLY A 46 -9.95 1.30 -38.01
CA GLY A 46 -9.15 2.00 -37.01
C GLY A 46 -9.85 3.21 -36.39
N GLN A 47 -11.18 3.35 -36.56
CA GLN A 47 -11.92 4.51 -36.09
C GLN A 47 -13.40 4.19 -35.86
N ILE A 48 -14.08 5.02 -35.09
CA ILE A 48 -15.53 5.01 -34.84
C ILE A 48 -16.08 6.44 -35.04
N LEU A 49 -17.32 6.59 -35.47
CA LEU A 49 -17.96 7.90 -35.46
C LEU A 49 -17.90 8.50 -34.05
N THR A 50 -17.43 9.74 -33.90
CA THR A 50 -17.36 10.40 -32.58
C THR A 50 -18.72 10.49 -31.91
N THR A 51 -19.81 10.59 -32.68
CA THR A 51 -21.17 10.56 -32.15
C THR A 51 -21.54 9.20 -31.55
N ASP A 52 -21.04 8.11 -32.10
CA ASP A 52 -21.24 6.76 -31.57
C ASP A 52 -20.38 6.56 -30.31
N ALA A 53 -19.11 6.97 -30.38
CA ALA A 53 -18.21 6.96 -29.22
C ALA A 53 -18.82 7.70 -28.01
N GLN A 54 -19.36 8.90 -28.24
CA GLN A 54 -19.99 9.71 -27.21
C GLN A 54 -21.30 9.13 -26.65
N ALA A 55 -21.95 8.22 -27.35
CA ALA A 55 -23.19 7.56 -26.92
C ALA A 55 -22.94 6.29 -26.09
N ILE A 56 -21.70 5.77 -26.06
CA ILE A 56 -21.34 4.57 -25.29
C ILE A 56 -21.44 4.89 -23.80
N THR A 57 -22.22 4.08 -23.10
CA THR A 57 -22.42 4.21 -21.64
C THR A 57 -21.70 3.13 -20.84
N GLU A 58 -21.30 2.05 -21.48
CA GLU A 58 -20.65 0.91 -20.86
C GLU A 58 -19.66 0.25 -21.82
N VAL A 59 -18.51 -0.14 -21.29
CA VAL A 59 -17.51 -0.97 -22.00
C VAL A 59 -17.19 -2.17 -21.11
N MET A 60 -17.31 -3.38 -21.68
CA MET A 60 -17.02 -4.63 -20.97
C MET A 60 -16.19 -5.56 -21.84
N VAL A 61 -14.88 -5.52 -21.68
CA VAL A 61 -13.91 -6.31 -22.44
C VAL A 61 -13.41 -7.48 -21.62
N ASP A 62 -13.63 -8.68 -22.14
CA ASP A 62 -13.03 -9.92 -21.66
C ASP A 62 -11.84 -10.27 -22.57
N GLY A 63 -10.63 -10.26 -22.04
CA GLY A 63 -9.39 -10.50 -22.79
C GLY A 63 -9.28 -11.91 -23.35
N ALA A 64 -10.03 -12.88 -22.80
CA ALA A 64 -10.13 -14.22 -23.39
C ALA A 64 -10.87 -14.20 -24.75
N VAL A 65 -11.69 -13.19 -25.00
CA VAL A 65 -12.43 -12.99 -26.26
C VAL A 65 -11.77 -11.95 -27.13
N TYR A 66 -11.47 -10.77 -26.53
CA TYR A 66 -10.86 -9.62 -27.22
C TYR A 66 -9.57 -9.28 -26.51
N ASN A 67 -8.44 -9.74 -27.04
CA ASN A 67 -7.13 -9.47 -26.41
C ASN A 67 -6.67 -8.03 -26.72
N VAL A 68 -7.36 -7.06 -26.14
CA VAL A 68 -7.08 -5.63 -26.32
C VAL A 68 -5.76 -5.27 -25.65
N ALA A 69 -4.88 -4.60 -26.40
CA ALA A 69 -3.60 -4.10 -25.90
C ALA A 69 -3.58 -2.57 -25.74
N ASP A 70 -4.49 -1.86 -26.41
CA ASP A 70 -4.56 -0.40 -26.40
C ASP A 70 -6.02 0.07 -26.40
N PHE A 71 -6.41 0.78 -25.35
CA PHE A 71 -7.73 1.38 -25.20
C PHE A 71 -7.79 2.85 -25.66
N SER A 72 -6.83 3.34 -26.44
CA SER A 72 -6.87 4.71 -26.99
C SER A 72 -8.19 4.98 -27.70
N GLY A 73 -8.76 6.16 -27.47
CA GLY A 73 -10.08 6.58 -27.94
C GLY A 73 -11.15 6.57 -26.87
N ILE A 74 -10.97 5.85 -25.75
CA ILE A 74 -11.96 5.82 -24.65
C ILE A 74 -12.14 7.19 -23.98
N GLU A 75 -11.17 8.07 -24.08
CA GLU A 75 -11.23 9.45 -23.59
C GLU A 75 -12.36 10.26 -24.23
N GLU A 76 -12.82 9.85 -25.42
CA GLU A 76 -13.94 10.46 -26.15
C GLU A 76 -15.30 9.82 -25.81
N PHE A 77 -15.36 8.77 -24.99
CA PHE A 77 -16.61 8.09 -24.59
C PHE A 77 -17.29 8.85 -23.43
N THR A 78 -17.65 10.10 -23.71
CA THR A 78 -18.07 11.09 -22.71
C THR A 78 -19.38 10.77 -21.97
N SER A 79 -20.13 9.75 -22.40
CA SER A 79 -21.31 9.23 -21.67
C SER A 79 -21.02 7.94 -20.90
N MET A 80 -19.79 7.44 -20.91
CA MET A 80 -19.42 6.18 -20.29
C MET A 80 -19.52 6.27 -18.77
N ILE A 81 -20.30 5.39 -18.16
CA ILE A 81 -20.52 5.27 -16.73
C ILE A 81 -19.69 4.14 -16.16
N THR A 82 -19.64 3.02 -16.87
CA THR A 82 -18.98 1.78 -16.41
C THR A 82 -17.92 1.33 -17.42
N PHE A 83 -16.75 1.01 -16.93
CA PHE A 83 -15.68 0.40 -17.71
C PHE A 83 -15.16 -0.86 -17.02
N ILE A 84 -15.19 -1.97 -17.76
CA ILE A 84 -14.70 -3.28 -17.31
C ILE A 84 -13.69 -3.80 -18.33
N ALA A 85 -12.48 -4.15 -17.86
CA ALA A 85 -11.44 -4.79 -18.67
C ALA A 85 -10.75 -5.87 -17.85
N ILE A 86 -10.97 -7.13 -18.19
CA ILE A 86 -10.46 -8.27 -17.45
C ILE A 86 -9.56 -9.11 -18.35
N GLU A 87 -8.40 -9.55 -17.82
CA GLU A 87 -7.46 -10.44 -18.52
C GLU A 87 -6.99 -9.90 -19.91
N THR A 88 -6.94 -8.58 -20.09
CA THR A 88 -6.45 -7.95 -21.32
C THR A 88 -4.93 -7.85 -21.35
N SER A 89 -4.36 -7.49 -22.49
CA SER A 89 -2.91 -7.28 -22.64
C SER A 89 -2.48 -5.82 -22.61
N CYS A 90 -3.37 -4.91 -22.19
CA CYS A 90 -3.07 -3.49 -22.13
C CYS A 90 -1.95 -3.19 -21.11
N THR A 91 -1.15 -2.17 -21.44
CA THR A 91 -0.04 -1.71 -20.56
C THR A 91 -0.34 -0.40 -19.85
N SER A 92 -1.28 0.36 -20.39
CA SER A 92 -1.75 1.62 -19.82
C SER A 92 -3.19 1.91 -20.23
N ILE A 93 -3.92 2.64 -19.38
CA ILE A 93 -5.27 3.15 -19.70
C ILE A 93 -5.35 4.61 -19.25
N ASP A 94 -5.80 5.49 -20.17
CA ASP A 94 -6.02 6.90 -19.90
C ASP A 94 -7.48 7.27 -20.18
N PHE A 95 -8.22 7.63 -19.14
CA PHE A 95 -9.62 8.07 -19.28
C PHE A 95 -9.75 9.55 -19.63
N GLY A 96 -8.64 10.28 -19.77
CA GLY A 96 -8.65 11.70 -20.08
C GLY A 96 -9.43 12.51 -19.05
N MET A 97 -10.39 13.31 -19.54
CA MET A 97 -11.27 14.13 -18.70
C MET A 97 -12.69 13.56 -18.61
N ASN A 98 -12.84 12.23 -18.67
CA ASN A 98 -14.14 11.57 -18.67
C ASN A 98 -14.81 11.61 -17.28
N SER A 99 -15.54 12.69 -17.03
CA SER A 99 -16.22 12.90 -15.75
C SER A 99 -17.49 12.06 -15.57
N SER A 100 -17.94 11.33 -16.58
CA SER A 100 -19.15 10.50 -16.51
C SER A 100 -18.89 9.15 -15.86
N VAL A 101 -17.62 8.69 -15.82
CA VAL A 101 -17.27 7.39 -15.25
C VAL A 101 -17.51 7.37 -13.74
N GLU A 102 -18.31 6.39 -13.31
CA GLU A 102 -18.65 6.16 -11.91
C GLU A 102 -18.04 4.85 -11.39
N ASP A 103 -17.93 3.82 -12.26
CA ASP A 103 -17.50 2.48 -11.88
C ASP A 103 -16.40 1.95 -12.80
N LEU A 104 -15.28 1.55 -12.20
CA LEU A 104 -14.17 0.88 -12.89
C LEU A 104 -13.94 -0.51 -12.31
N ASN A 105 -13.82 -1.52 -13.18
CA ASN A 105 -13.32 -2.83 -12.86
C ASN A 105 -12.26 -3.25 -13.89
N ILE A 106 -11.00 -3.17 -13.49
CA ILE A 106 -9.86 -3.43 -14.38
C ILE A 106 -8.96 -4.42 -13.65
N THR A 107 -9.29 -5.70 -13.75
CA THR A 107 -8.65 -6.76 -12.96
C THR A 107 -7.92 -7.77 -13.84
N ASP A 108 -6.93 -8.42 -13.24
CA ASP A 108 -6.19 -9.51 -13.88
C ASP A 108 -5.47 -9.11 -15.19
N ASN A 109 -4.97 -7.86 -15.24
CA ASN A 109 -4.19 -7.37 -16.40
C ASN A 109 -2.70 -7.28 -16.00
N PRO A 110 -1.92 -8.36 -16.08
CA PRO A 110 -0.57 -8.43 -15.52
C PRO A 110 0.46 -7.53 -16.22
N ASN A 111 0.10 -6.92 -17.35
CA ASN A 111 0.96 -5.98 -18.06
C ASN A 111 0.59 -4.50 -17.77
N LEU A 112 -0.51 -4.24 -17.06
CA LEU A 112 -0.99 -2.88 -16.79
C LEU A 112 -0.13 -2.23 -15.71
N THR A 113 0.69 -1.26 -16.11
CA THR A 113 1.64 -0.57 -15.25
C THR A 113 1.22 0.85 -14.89
N SER A 114 0.26 1.43 -15.62
CA SER A 114 -0.23 2.78 -15.35
C SER A 114 -1.70 2.95 -15.71
N ILE A 115 -2.40 3.78 -14.93
CA ILE A 115 -3.79 4.19 -15.17
C ILE A 115 -3.92 5.67 -14.81
N ASN A 116 -4.63 6.43 -15.66
CA ASN A 116 -4.99 7.81 -15.37
C ASN A 116 -6.49 7.94 -15.18
N ILE A 117 -6.91 8.26 -13.95
CA ILE A 117 -8.30 8.43 -13.53
C ILE A 117 -8.59 9.84 -13.01
N LEU A 118 -7.65 10.78 -13.10
CA LEU A 118 -7.78 12.13 -12.54
C LEU A 118 -8.98 12.90 -13.10
N GLY A 119 -9.34 12.68 -14.37
CA GLY A 119 -10.51 13.30 -14.99
C GLY A 119 -11.85 12.69 -14.59
N CYS A 120 -11.85 11.50 -13.98
CA CYS A 120 -13.06 10.76 -13.59
C CYS A 120 -13.55 11.24 -12.21
N ILE A 121 -13.94 12.51 -12.10
CA ILE A 121 -14.26 13.17 -10.82
C ILE A 121 -15.51 12.61 -10.13
N ASN A 122 -16.34 11.85 -10.83
CA ASN A 122 -17.54 11.20 -10.28
C ASN A 122 -17.35 9.73 -9.94
N LEU A 123 -16.09 9.21 -9.99
CA LEU A 123 -15.77 7.83 -9.61
C LEU A 123 -16.21 7.50 -8.20
N ARG A 124 -16.97 6.42 -8.07
CA ARG A 124 -17.51 5.86 -6.83
C ARG A 124 -16.85 4.54 -6.46
N THR A 125 -16.64 3.69 -7.47
CA THR A 125 -16.09 2.35 -7.28
C THR A 125 -14.90 2.16 -8.20
N VAL A 126 -13.77 1.76 -7.64
CA VAL A 126 -12.56 1.38 -8.37
C VAL A 126 -12.10 0.04 -7.87
N ASP A 127 -12.13 -0.95 -8.76
CA ASP A 127 -11.48 -2.24 -8.57
C ASP A 127 -10.43 -2.43 -9.67
N ILE A 128 -9.17 -2.36 -9.27
CA ILE A 128 -8.01 -2.50 -10.15
C ILE A 128 -7.04 -3.56 -9.60
N ALA A 129 -7.61 -4.62 -9.05
CA ALA A 129 -6.85 -5.69 -8.44
C ALA A 129 -6.09 -6.55 -9.48
N PHE A 130 -4.99 -7.15 -9.05
CA PHE A 130 -4.17 -8.10 -9.81
C PHE A 130 -3.64 -7.53 -11.14
N ASN A 131 -3.00 -6.34 -11.03
CA ASN A 131 -2.29 -5.67 -12.11
C ASN A 131 -0.80 -5.48 -11.72
N ASP A 132 -0.03 -4.72 -12.51
CA ASP A 132 1.38 -4.39 -12.22
C ASP A 132 1.58 -2.89 -11.95
N LEU A 133 0.57 -2.24 -11.32
CA LEU A 133 0.60 -0.80 -11.03
C LEU A 133 1.64 -0.49 -9.95
N GLN A 134 2.48 0.53 -10.19
CA GLN A 134 3.48 1.00 -9.22
C GLN A 134 3.00 2.20 -8.41
N SER A 135 1.98 2.90 -8.88
CA SER A 135 1.36 4.04 -8.22
C SER A 135 -0.07 4.25 -8.71
N LEU A 136 -0.88 4.91 -7.87
CA LEU A 136 -2.22 5.36 -8.21
C LEU A 136 -2.43 6.75 -7.61
N ASP A 137 -2.93 7.69 -8.41
CA ASP A 137 -3.34 9.02 -7.95
C ASP A 137 -4.86 9.12 -7.94
N THR A 138 -5.44 9.24 -6.73
CA THR A 138 -6.88 9.38 -6.50
C THR A 138 -7.28 10.77 -6.03
N SER A 139 -6.36 11.74 -6.10
CA SER A 139 -6.52 13.08 -5.49
C SER A 139 -7.71 13.88 -6.02
N GLN A 140 -8.21 13.57 -7.23
CA GLN A 140 -9.38 14.24 -7.81
C GLN A 140 -10.70 13.46 -7.63
N ASN A 141 -10.65 12.24 -7.09
CA ASN A 141 -11.80 11.34 -6.98
C ASN A 141 -12.47 11.47 -5.58
N SER A 142 -12.89 12.67 -5.21
CA SER A 142 -13.37 12.99 -3.85
C SER A 142 -14.66 12.28 -3.43
N VAL A 143 -15.42 11.72 -4.38
CA VAL A 143 -16.66 10.98 -4.12
C VAL A 143 -16.45 9.46 -4.10
N LEU A 144 -15.17 9.01 -4.16
CA LEU A 144 -14.80 7.59 -4.14
C LEU A 144 -15.23 6.95 -2.83
N THR A 145 -16.00 5.86 -2.93
CA THR A 145 -16.52 5.11 -1.78
C THR A 145 -15.89 3.74 -1.62
N SER A 146 -15.41 3.13 -2.69
CA SER A 146 -14.75 1.82 -2.68
C SER A 146 -13.50 1.83 -3.55
N LEU A 147 -12.38 1.44 -2.96
CA LEU A 147 -11.10 1.30 -3.64
C LEU A 147 -10.52 -0.09 -3.34
N SER A 148 -10.33 -0.89 -4.38
CA SER A 148 -9.60 -2.16 -4.35
C SER A 148 -8.38 -2.06 -5.28
N ILE A 149 -7.19 -2.22 -4.70
CA ILE A 149 -5.89 -2.23 -5.39
C ILE A 149 -5.11 -3.51 -5.11
N ASP A 150 -5.79 -4.57 -4.65
CA ASP A 150 -5.17 -5.82 -4.24
C ASP A 150 -4.22 -6.37 -5.32
N GLY A 151 -3.10 -6.99 -4.92
CA GLY A 151 -2.20 -7.66 -5.86
C GLY A 151 -1.55 -6.73 -6.88
N ASN A 152 -1.01 -5.59 -6.46
CA ASN A 152 -0.25 -4.63 -7.27
C ASN A 152 1.16 -4.40 -6.70
N ASN A 153 1.93 -3.50 -7.31
CA ASN A 153 3.27 -3.10 -6.88
C ASN A 153 3.30 -1.68 -6.25
N ILE A 154 2.19 -1.26 -5.63
CA ILE A 154 2.04 0.09 -5.08
C ILE A 154 2.77 0.17 -3.74
N SER A 155 3.79 1.04 -3.64
CA SER A 155 4.58 1.22 -2.41
C SER A 155 4.11 2.39 -1.54
N SER A 156 3.31 3.29 -2.08
CA SER A 156 2.71 4.42 -1.36
C SER A 156 1.34 4.75 -1.93
N LEU A 157 0.40 5.09 -1.06
CA LEU A 157 -0.97 5.49 -1.43
C LEU A 157 -1.38 6.67 -0.56
N ASP A 158 -1.89 7.73 -1.20
CA ASP A 158 -2.51 8.88 -0.52
C ASP A 158 -4.01 8.90 -0.81
N VAL A 159 -4.81 8.72 0.23
CA VAL A 159 -6.28 8.76 0.18
C VAL A 159 -6.87 9.89 1.02
N SER A 160 -6.04 10.88 1.40
CA SER A 160 -6.46 12.01 2.22
C SER A 160 -7.57 12.85 1.60
N MET A 161 -7.66 12.86 0.25
CA MET A 161 -8.72 13.59 -0.48
C MET A 161 -9.99 12.74 -0.68
N ASN A 162 -9.98 11.45 -0.37
CA ASN A 162 -11.10 10.54 -0.58
C ASN A 162 -11.97 10.42 0.68
N LEU A 163 -12.53 11.55 1.11
CA LEU A 163 -13.28 11.67 2.38
C LEU A 163 -14.57 10.83 2.44
N SER A 164 -15.06 10.36 1.29
CA SER A 164 -16.24 9.49 1.17
C SER A 164 -15.93 8.00 1.27
N LEU A 165 -14.63 7.63 1.44
CA LEU A 165 -14.18 6.25 1.37
C LEU A 165 -14.79 5.40 2.50
N LEU A 166 -15.48 4.32 2.11
CA LEU A 166 -16.09 3.33 2.98
C LEU A 166 -15.29 2.03 3.03
N SER A 167 -14.65 1.67 1.92
CA SER A 167 -13.89 0.43 1.79
C SER A 167 -12.55 0.67 1.11
N LEU A 168 -11.47 0.20 1.74
CA LEU A 168 -10.12 0.17 1.17
C LEU A 168 -9.56 -1.24 1.28
N LEU A 169 -9.31 -1.87 0.13
CA LEU A 169 -8.65 -3.16 -0.01
C LEU A 169 -7.32 -2.94 -0.73
N CYS A 170 -6.20 -3.27 -0.07
CA CYS A 170 -4.86 -3.02 -0.58
C CYS A 170 -3.88 -4.17 -0.27
N THR A 171 -4.42 -5.38 -0.20
CA THR A 171 -3.63 -6.60 0.08
C THR A 171 -2.57 -6.85 -0.98
N GLU A 172 -1.52 -7.59 -0.63
CA GLU A 172 -0.46 -7.98 -1.56
C GLU A 172 0.15 -6.79 -2.32
N ASN A 173 0.45 -5.70 -1.59
CA ASN A 173 1.16 -4.52 -2.10
C ASN A 173 2.38 -4.22 -1.21
N PRO A 174 3.49 -3.68 -1.75
CA PRO A 174 4.65 -3.30 -0.95
C PRO A 174 4.46 -1.96 -0.21
N LEU A 175 3.24 -1.65 0.25
CA LEU A 175 2.94 -0.43 1.01
C LEU A 175 3.75 -0.40 2.32
N GLU A 176 4.47 0.72 2.57
CA GLU A 176 5.29 0.90 3.77
C GLU A 176 4.60 1.74 4.85
N ALA A 177 3.75 2.66 4.46
CA ALA A 177 3.02 3.55 5.36
C ALA A 177 1.64 3.88 4.79
N LEU A 178 0.66 4.06 5.69
CA LEU A 178 -0.69 4.48 5.32
C LEU A 178 -1.29 5.34 6.43
N ASP A 179 -1.76 6.52 6.04
CA ASP A 179 -2.50 7.44 6.90
C ASP A 179 -3.97 7.47 6.46
N LEU A 180 -4.84 7.04 7.37
CA LEU A 180 -6.30 6.98 7.18
C LEU A 180 -7.04 7.92 8.15
N SER A 181 -6.33 8.88 8.74
CA SER A 181 -6.89 9.80 9.73
C SER A 181 -7.98 10.72 9.16
N ASP A 182 -7.96 11.02 7.85
CA ASP A 182 -8.98 11.79 7.17
C ASP A 182 -10.19 10.95 6.69
N ASN A 183 -10.08 9.62 6.67
CA ASN A 183 -11.11 8.72 6.14
C ASN A 183 -12.14 8.35 7.22
N VAL A 184 -12.88 9.35 7.68
CA VAL A 184 -13.82 9.26 8.81
C VAL A 184 -15.04 8.34 8.56
N ASN A 185 -15.26 7.92 7.31
CA ASN A 185 -16.40 7.08 6.92
C ASN A 185 -16.03 5.61 6.72
N LEU A 186 -14.76 5.23 6.96
CA LEU A 186 -14.24 3.89 6.65
C LEU A 186 -14.97 2.82 7.48
N ILE A 187 -15.44 1.76 6.79
CA ILE A 187 -16.16 0.62 7.36
C ILE A 187 -15.37 -0.68 7.18
N ALA A 188 -14.61 -0.79 6.07
CA ALA A 188 -13.84 -1.96 5.75
C ALA A 188 -12.42 -1.58 5.33
N PHE A 189 -11.43 -2.23 5.96
CA PHE A 189 -10.02 -2.06 5.68
C PHE A 189 -9.32 -3.41 5.66
N ASN A 190 -8.57 -3.67 4.59
CA ASN A 190 -7.75 -4.87 4.46
C ASN A 190 -6.40 -4.52 3.81
N ALA A 191 -5.33 -4.74 4.55
CA ALA A 191 -3.94 -4.54 4.13
C ALA A 191 -3.07 -5.75 4.49
N ASN A 192 -3.63 -6.96 4.35
CA ASN A 192 -2.86 -8.18 4.52
C ASN A 192 -1.70 -8.23 3.52
N ASP A 193 -0.64 -8.93 3.89
CA ASP A 193 0.49 -9.20 3.00
C ASP A 193 1.14 -7.91 2.44
N THR A 194 1.29 -6.89 3.32
CA THR A 194 1.95 -5.61 2.98
C THR A 194 3.23 -5.41 3.80
N ASN A 195 4.03 -4.39 3.42
CA ASN A 195 5.25 -4.02 4.15
C ASN A 195 5.00 -2.91 5.19
N LEU A 196 3.75 -2.67 5.59
CA LEU A 196 3.41 -1.58 6.50
C LEU A 196 4.26 -1.62 7.77
N SER A 197 4.83 -0.47 8.09
CA SER A 197 5.50 -0.15 9.35
C SER A 197 4.82 1.00 10.10
N PHE A 198 3.93 1.71 9.40
CA PHE A 198 3.11 2.81 9.94
C PHE A 198 1.68 2.70 9.43
N LEU A 199 0.71 2.77 10.37
CA LEU A 199 -0.72 2.84 10.05
C LEU A 199 -1.42 3.74 11.07
N ASP A 200 -2.04 4.82 10.58
CA ASP A 200 -2.85 5.73 11.41
C ASP A 200 -4.33 5.60 11.07
N LEU A 201 -5.14 5.22 12.05
CA LEU A 201 -6.59 5.09 12.00
C LEU A 201 -7.28 6.00 13.03
N ARG A 202 -6.61 7.06 13.50
CA ARG A 202 -7.21 8.06 14.41
C ARG A 202 -8.17 8.98 13.66
N ASN A 203 -9.20 8.38 13.07
CA ASN A 203 -10.21 9.06 12.24
C ASN A 203 -11.54 9.33 12.97
N GLY A 204 -11.60 9.05 14.28
CA GLY A 204 -12.82 9.22 15.09
C GLY A 204 -13.90 8.16 14.82
N ASN A 205 -13.61 7.08 14.08
CA ASN A 205 -14.62 6.15 13.58
C ASN A 205 -14.31 4.67 13.87
N ASN A 206 -13.34 4.35 14.70
CA ASN A 206 -12.88 2.97 14.93
C ASN A 206 -14.02 2.01 15.25
N THR A 207 -15.03 2.44 16.02
CA THR A 207 -16.17 1.61 16.41
C THR A 207 -17.12 1.23 15.27
N ASN A 208 -17.02 1.87 14.12
CA ASN A 208 -17.81 1.57 12.93
C ASN A 208 -17.06 0.71 11.90
N ILE A 209 -15.75 0.53 12.08
CA ILE A 209 -14.96 -0.36 11.21
C ILE A 209 -15.33 -1.81 11.54
N GLN A 210 -16.05 -2.45 10.62
CA GLN A 210 -16.58 -3.81 10.75
C GLN A 210 -15.57 -4.87 10.29
N THR A 211 -14.77 -4.53 9.30
CA THR A 211 -13.70 -5.39 8.79
C THR A 211 -12.38 -4.67 8.93
N TYR A 212 -11.45 -5.25 9.70
CA TYR A 212 -10.09 -4.79 9.86
C TYR A 212 -9.14 -5.99 9.74
N ARG A 213 -8.17 -5.92 8.83
CA ARG A 213 -7.22 -7.01 8.56
C ARG A 213 -5.84 -6.46 8.25
N THR A 214 -4.85 -6.94 8.98
CA THR A 214 -3.42 -6.64 8.78
C THR A 214 -2.56 -7.86 9.15
N LEU A 215 -2.91 -9.02 8.57
CA LEU A 215 -2.12 -10.24 8.72
C LEU A 215 -0.95 -10.23 7.73
N ASN A 216 0.15 -10.86 8.10
CA ASN A 216 1.38 -10.89 7.32
C ASN A 216 1.96 -9.50 7.05
N THR A 217 1.91 -8.63 8.08
CA THR A 217 2.51 -7.29 8.11
C THR A 217 3.61 -7.22 9.19
N PRO A 218 4.70 -7.97 9.06
CA PRO A 218 5.63 -8.26 10.16
C PRO A 218 6.37 -7.04 10.71
N ASN A 219 6.31 -5.90 10.01
CA ASN A 219 6.93 -4.64 10.42
C ASN A 219 5.96 -3.70 11.12
N LEU A 220 4.65 -4.03 11.20
CA LEU A 220 3.62 -3.19 11.79
C LEU A 220 3.52 -3.45 13.30
N PHE A 221 4.40 -2.82 14.08
CA PHE A 221 4.43 -2.97 15.53
C PHE A 221 3.33 -2.17 16.22
N CYS A 222 3.01 -0.98 15.70
CA CYS A 222 2.01 -0.10 16.25
C CYS A 222 0.98 0.31 15.20
N VAL A 223 -0.29 0.25 15.59
CA VAL A 223 -1.40 0.86 14.84
C VAL A 223 -1.99 1.95 15.71
N PHE A 224 -2.03 3.18 15.17
CA PHE A 224 -2.60 4.33 15.86
C PHE A 224 -4.11 4.34 15.72
N VAL A 225 -4.81 4.38 16.87
CA VAL A 225 -6.27 4.26 16.94
C VAL A 225 -6.85 5.25 17.95
N ASP A 226 -8.16 5.56 17.80
CA ASP A 226 -8.89 6.41 18.74
C ASP A 226 -9.29 5.67 20.02
N ASP A 227 -9.61 4.38 19.90
CA ASP A 227 -10.10 3.53 20.99
C ASP A 227 -9.34 2.19 21.03
N VAL A 228 -8.30 2.17 21.86
CA VAL A 228 -7.45 0.98 22.04
C VAL A 228 -8.24 -0.21 22.59
N ALA A 229 -9.18 0.04 23.52
CA ALA A 229 -9.95 -1.03 24.16
C ALA A 229 -10.88 -1.71 23.14
N TYR A 230 -11.55 -0.91 22.31
CA TYR A 230 -12.40 -1.41 21.24
C TYR A 230 -11.55 -2.18 20.21
N SER A 231 -10.48 -1.55 19.71
CA SER A 231 -9.65 -2.13 18.63
C SER A 231 -9.02 -3.45 19.07
N THR A 232 -8.46 -3.53 20.29
CA THR A 232 -7.89 -4.76 20.83
C THR A 232 -8.93 -5.89 20.98
N THR A 233 -10.19 -5.53 21.25
CA THR A 233 -11.25 -6.53 21.48
C THR A 233 -11.85 -7.03 20.15
N ASN A 234 -11.98 -6.15 19.16
CA ASN A 234 -12.78 -6.43 17.97
C ASN A 234 -11.93 -6.69 16.71
N TRP A 235 -10.71 -6.16 16.63
CA TRP A 235 -9.84 -6.34 15.47
C TRP A 235 -8.81 -7.43 15.76
N THR A 236 -9.19 -8.67 15.48
CA THR A 236 -8.41 -9.87 15.84
C THR A 236 -7.59 -10.44 14.66
N GLU A 237 -7.81 -9.96 13.43
CA GLU A 237 -7.05 -10.40 12.26
C GLU A 237 -5.80 -9.52 12.08
N VAL A 238 -4.86 -9.64 13.02
CA VAL A 238 -3.60 -8.90 13.11
C VAL A 238 -2.45 -9.84 13.46
N ASP A 239 -1.22 -9.45 13.13
CA ASP A 239 -0.05 -10.20 13.56
C ASP A 239 0.17 -10.09 15.08
N PRO A 240 0.72 -11.14 15.74
CA PRO A 240 0.94 -11.14 17.18
C PRO A 240 1.88 -10.03 17.70
N VAL A 241 2.69 -9.43 16.82
CA VAL A 241 3.59 -8.33 17.15
C VAL A 241 2.90 -6.97 17.16
N THR A 242 1.71 -6.87 16.56
CA THR A 242 0.97 -5.62 16.41
C THR A 242 0.29 -5.22 17.70
N THR A 243 0.45 -3.97 18.09
CA THR A 243 -0.19 -3.36 19.25
C THR A 243 -0.95 -2.10 18.84
N PHE A 244 -2.17 -1.94 19.34
CA PHE A 244 -2.95 -0.72 19.15
C PHE A 244 -2.55 0.32 20.19
N VAL A 245 -2.32 1.56 19.74
CA VAL A 245 -1.88 2.67 20.61
C VAL A 245 -2.60 3.96 20.23
N GLU A 246 -2.76 4.90 21.18
CA GLU A 246 -3.38 6.20 20.92
C GLU A 246 -2.35 7.24 20.47
N THR A 247 -1.08 7.07 20.84
CA THR A 247 -0.03 8.08 20.60
C THR A 247 1.31 7.44 20.25
N GLU A 248 2.15 8.19 19.56
CA GLU A 248 3.52 7.81 19.22
C GLU A 248 4.36 7.48 20.47
N ALA A 249 4.21 8.30 21.55
CA ALA A 249 4.92 8.03 22.80
C ALA A 249 4.62 6.66 23.38
N LYS A 250 3.36 6.18 23.26
CA LYS A 250 3.00 4.82 23.71
C LYS A 250 3.60 3.73 22.82
N CYS A 251 3.80 3.99 21.55
CA CYS A 251 4.49 3.08 20.64
C CYS A 251 5.99 3.01 20.97
N ASP A 252 6.62 4.15 21.23
CA ASP A 252 8.02 4.23 21.64
C ASP A 252 8.27 3.49 22.95
N ASP A 253 7.33 3.57 23.89
CA ASP A 253 7.40 2.86 25.18
C ASP A 253 7.38 1.34 25.01
N LEU A 254 6.72 0.78 23.97
CA LEU A 254 6.73 -0.67 23.69
C LEU A 254 8.10 -1.16 23.23
N GLY A 255 8.89 -0.28 22.59
CA GLY A 255 10.29 -0.54 22.22
C GLY A 255 11.26 -0.36 23.39
N THR A 256 10.81 0.28 24.47
CA THR A 256 11.56 0.56 25.71
C THR A 256 11.01 -0.19 26.91
N GLU A 257 10.54 -1.44 26.79
CA GLU A 257 10.72 -2.27 27.97
C GLU A 257 12.23 -2.19 28.25
N GLU A 258 12.61 -1.35 29.23
CA GLU A 258 13.84 -1.60 29.96
C GLU A 258 13.74 -3.07 30.37
N VAL A 259 14.37 -3.92 29.58
CA VAL A 259 14.83 -5.19 30.10
C VAL A 259 15.72 -4.75 31.25
N THR A 260 15.14 -4.69 32.45
CA THR A 260 15.93 -4.59 33.66
C THR A 260 16.74 -5.88 33.65
N LEU A 261 17.87 -5.79 32.93
CA LEU A 261 18.87 -6.84 33.01
C LEU A 261 19.11 -7.04 34.51
N PRO A 262 18.93 -8.23 35.01
CA PRO A 262 19.15 -8.49 36.44
C PRO A 262 20.49 -7.87 36.78
N THR A 263 20.54 -7.10 37.85
CA THR A 263 21.77 -6.39 38.25
C THR A 263 22.86 -7.42 38.39
N ILE A 264 23.73 -7.49 37.38
CA ILE A 264 24.85 -8.44 37.39
C ILE A 264 25.93 -7.86 38.28
N THR A 265 26.34 -8.63 39.26
CA THR A 265 27.45 -8.25 40.13
C THR A 265 28.57 -9.29 40.04
N ILE A 266 29.81 -8.81 39.96
CA ILE A 266 31.02 -9.65 39.90
C ILE A 266 31.78 -9.50 41.20
N HIS A 267 32.07 -10.63 41.88
CA HIS A 267 32.88 -10.63 43.09
C HIS A 267 33.72 -11.89 43.28
N PRO A 268 34.92 -11.76 43.84
CA PRO A 268 35.63 -10.54 44.08
C PRO A 268 36.08 -9.85 42.74
N ASN A 269 36.06 -8.53 42.74
CA ASN A 269 36.65 -7.74 41.65
C ASN A 269 37.44 -6.60 42.29
N PRO A 270 38.80 -6.67 42.32
CA PRO A 270 39.67 -7.56 41.53
C PRO A 270 39.63 -9.05 41.91
N ALA A 271 39.83 -9.92 40.91
CA ALA A 271 39.89 -11.37 41.07
C ALA A 271 41.35 -11.85 41.04
N HIS A 272 41.70 -12.87 41.88
CA HIS A 272 43.01 -13.50 41.88
C HIS A 272 43.02 -14.87 41.15
N ASP A 273 42.20 -15.82 41.64
CA ASP A 273 42.13 -17.16 41.03
C ASP A 273 40.81 -17.40 40.34
N PHE A 274 39.74 -16.78 40.86
CA PHE A 274 38.37 -16.94 40.35
C PHE A 274 37.51 -15.78 40.76
N PHE A 275 36.36 -15.65 40.10
CA PHE A 275 35.28 -14.74 40.44
C PHE A 275 33.94 -15.46 40.35
N TYR A 276 32.92 -14.88 40.96
CA TYR A 276 31.53 -15.28 40.87
C TYR A 276 30.73 -14.18 40.19
N VAL A 277 29.60 -14.56 39.64
CA VAL A 277 28.66 -13.62 39.03
C VAL A 277 27.29 -13.89 39.58
N ASP A 278 26.71 -12.92 40.27
CA ASP A 278 25.32 -12.97 40.69
C ASP A 278 24.40 -12.35 39.66
N GLY A 279 23.11 -12.74 39.63
CA GLY A 279 22.14 -12.27 38.68
C GLY A 279 22.14 -13.02 37.32
N LEU A 280 22.79 -14.19 37.23
CA LEU A 280 22.82 -15.03 36.05
C LEU A 280 21.51 -15.82 35.88
N SER A 281 20.44 -15.19 35.39
CA SER A 281 19.27 -15.89 34.92
C SER A 281 19.33 -16.02 33.38
N GLU A 282 18.96 -17.18 32.83
CA GLU A 282 18.84 -17.44 31.39
C GLU A 282 20.11 -17.21 30.56
N VAL A 283 21.29 -17.37 31.14
CA VAL A 283 22.57 -17.18 30.46
C VAL A 283 22.79 -18.27 29.43
N THR A 284 23.09 -17.86 28.19
CA THR A 284 23.41 -18.76 27.09
C THR A 284 24.91 -18.90 26.89
N LYS A 285 25.71 -17.87 27.19
CA LYS A 285 27.16 -17.87 27.03
C LYS A 285 27.84 -16.86 27.96
N VAL A 286 28.97 -17.23 28.54
CA VAL A 286 29.87 -16.33 29.29
C VAL A 286 31.26 -16.39 28.64
N SER A 287 31.86 -15.25 28.34
CA SER A 287 33.19 -15.17 27.78
C SER A 287 33.95 -13.93 28.25
N LEU A 288 35.26 -14.03 28.31
CA LEU A 288 36.15 -12.94 28.70
C LEU A 288 36.91 -12.42 27.49
N THR A 289 36.97 -11.11 27.32
CA THR A 289 37.74 -10.46 26.25
C THR A 289 38.79 -9.52 26.86
N ASN A 290 39.92 -9.42 26.19
CA ASN A 290 40.96 -8.44 26.55
C ASN A 290 40.61 -7.04 25.98
N LEU A 291 41.44 -6.04 26.31
CA LEU A 291 41.28 -4.65 25.83
C LEU A 291 41.37 -4.50 24.29
N ARG A 292 41.79 -5.50 23.56
CA ARG A 292 41.82 -5.53 22.09
C ARG A 292 40.56 -6.18 21.48
N GLY A 293 39.59 -6.54 22.32
CA GLY A 293 38.36 -7.23 21.90
C GLY A 293 38.54 -8.73 21.57
N GLN A 294 39.73 -9.30 21.84
CA GLN A 294 39.98 -10.72 21.57
C GLN A 294 39.41 -11.55 22.71
N THR A 295 38.64 -12.59 22.39
CA THR A 295 38.16 -13.56 23.39
C THR A 295 39.33 -14.40 23.89
N VAL A 296 39.63 -14.28 25.19
CA VAL A 296 40.74 -14.99 25.85
C VAL A 296 40.26 -16.21 26.62
N LYS A 297 38.99 -16.26 27.00
CA LYS A 297 38.40 -17.40 27.69
C LYS A 297 36.90 -17.49 27.45
N VAL A 298 36.38 -18.73 27.29
CA VAL A 298 34.94 -19.03 27.25
C VAL A 298 34.64 -20.01 28.37
N TYR A 299 33.58 -19.75 29.12
CA TYR A 299 33.16 -20.56 30.23
C TYR A 299 32.01 -21.50 29.85
N ARG A 300 31.83 -22.59 30.58
CA ARG A 300 30.76 -23.55 30.32
C ARG A 300 29.43 -23.02 30.82
N ARG A 301 28.37 -23.36 30.12
CA ARG A 301 27.02 -23.05 30.56
C ARG A 301 26.72 -23.73 31.90
N GLY A 302 26.26 -22.93 32.91
CA GLY A 302 25.95 -23.42 34.24
C GLY A 302 27.11 -23.31 35.23
N ASP A 303 28.30 -22.82 34.83
CA ASP A 303 29.36 -22.48 35.75
C ASP A 303 28.87 -21.39 36.73
N THR A 304 29.10 -21.56 38.01
CA THR A 304 28.85 -20.55 39.05
C THR A 304 30.15 -19.93 39.56
N ARG A 305 31.28 -20.57 39.27
CA ARG A 305 32.65 -20.16 39.65
C ARG A 305 33.51 -20.07 38.42
N PHE A 306 34.01 -18.88 38.10
CA PHE A 306 34.73 -18.56 36.92
C PHE A 306 36.23 -18.42 37.20
N SER A 307 37.03 -19.38 36.74
CA SER A 307 38.47 -19.37 36.98
C SER A 307 39.17 -18.39 36.01
N VAL A 308 40.13 -17.60 36.56
CA VAL A 308 40.99 -16.70 35.79
C VAL A 308 42.39 -17.28 35.63
N ALA A 309 42.63 -18.53 36.05
CA ALA A 309 43.93 -19.21 35.89
C ALA A 309 44.43 -19.20 34.46
N GLY A 310 45.71 -18.80 34.29
CA GLY A 310 46.38 -18.69 32.97
C GLY A 310 46.14 -17.36 32.26
N LEU A 311 45.46 -16.40 32.87
CA LEU A 311 45.32 -15.05 32.38
C LEU A 311 46.35 -14.12 33.06
N SER A 312 46.84 -13.12 32.33
CA SER A 312 47.74 -12.11 32.89
C SER A 312 46.98 -11.11 33.75
N GLU A 313 47.67 -10.51 34.72
CA GLU A 313 47.12 -9.38 35.48
C GLU A 313 46.69 -8.26 34.51
N GLY A 314 45.57 -7.64 34.80
CA GLY A 314 45.05 -6.56 33.98
C GLY A 314 43.53 -6.43 33.94
N MET A 315 43.07 -5.58 33.00
CA MET A 315 41.64 -5.34 32.83
C MET A 315 41.08 -6.20 31.68
N TYR A 316 39.93 -6.77 31.93
CA TYR A 316 39.18 -7.59 30.97
C TYR A 316 37.71 -7.17 30.96
N PHE A 317 36.98 -7.53 29.86
CA PHE A 317 35.54 -7.41 29.77
C PHE A 317 34.91 -8.79 29.81
N LEU A 318 33.99 -9.00 30.75
CA LEU A 318 33.14 -10.16 30.84
C LEU A 318 31.90 -9.94 30.01
N ASN A 319 31.75 -10.74 28.96
CA ASN A 319 30.58 -10.69 28.08
C ASN A 319 29.63 -11.82 28.51
N ILE A 320 28.42 -11.44 28.91
CA ILE A 320 27.37 -12.34 29.36
C ILE A 320 26.22 -12.25 28.37
N GLN A 321 26.00 -13.31 27.62
CA GLN A 321 24.91 -13.40 26.64
C GLN A 321 23.73 -14.13 27.26
N THR A 322 22.55 -13.50 27.20
CA THR A 322 21.25 -14.05 27.61
C THR A 322 20.36 -14.23 26.41
N LEU A 323 19.13 -14.73 26.59
CA LEU A 323 18.10 -14.76 25.56
C LEU A 323 17.61 -13.34 25.18
N HIS A 324 17.80 -12.36 26.07
CA HIS A 324 17.27 -10.99 25.93
C HIS A 324 18.35 -9.95 25.57
N GLY A 325 19.64 -10.35 25.47
CA GLY A 325 20.71 -9.41 25.11
C GLY A 325 22.08 -9.78 25.65
N VAL A 326 23.04 -8.86 25.54
CA VAL A 326 24.43 -9.02 25.99
C VAL A 326 24.72 -7.97 27.05
N SER A 327 25.15 -8.40 28.25
CA SER A 327 25.75 -7.52 29.25
C SER A 327 27.28 -7.60 29.17
N ILE A 328 27.95 -6.46 29.34
CA ILE A 328 29.42 -6.35 29.34
C ILE A 328 29.84 -5.72 30.66
N GLU A 329 30.54 -6.49 31.48
CA GLU A 329 31.00 -6.06 32.80
C GLU A 329 32.53 -5.99 32.86
N LYS A 330 33.05 -5.05 33.64
CA LYS A 330 34.50 -4.87 33.83
C LYS A 330 35.00 -5.84 34.91
N LEU A 331 36.04 -6.59 34.58
CA LEU A 331 36.77 -7.46 35.52
C LEU A 331 38.23 -7.03 35.58
N ILE A 332 38.77 -6.91 36.78
CA ILE A 332 40.20 -6.68 37.05
C ILE A 332 40.80 -7.98 37.61
N ILE A 333 41.92 -8.42 37.08
CA ILE A 333 42.67 -9.60 37.50
C ILE A 333 44.00 -9.13 38.10
N HIS A 334 44.31 -9.67 39.31
CA HIS A 334 45.57 -9.46 40.03
C HIS A 334 46.34 -10.76 40.16
#